data_a40143b50480ca9e698d7188195b8ae3
#
_entry.id   a40143b50480ca9e698d7188195b8ae3
#
_cell.length_a   1.000
_cell.length_b   1.000
_cell.length_c   1.000
_cell.angle_alpha   90.00
_cell.angle_beta   90.00
_cell.angle_gamma   90.00
#
_symmetry.space_group_name_H-M   'P 1'
#
loop_
_entity.id
_entity.type
_entity.pdbx_description
1 polymer ?
#
loop_
_entity_poly.entity_id
_entity_poly.type
_entity_poly.pdbx_seq_one_letter_code
_entity_poly.pdbx_strand_id
1 'polypeptide(L)'
;MLMAADLTKQEKDILKLLPPPKRPPKLTSRRIGIHTSTAGGVELAAERAYRLGCNTFQIFSTSPRQWKPYELAIAQCREMARLRERYRLTPLVIHANYLVNLAGGNPEFHAKSIAAFRGEVERALALRADFLVLHPGSFRGSSREEGLQRVALAIEQAVDGLDLRSPTQAKPALRQAQGRLWVGHPPLRILIENTAGSEFSLGGNFEQVAELLYLLSNFVPSGACIDTCHTHVAGYDIVSEEGYVDTLDQLDRTVGLKNVYVWHCNDAKAARGSKLDRHQHIGKGNIGLEPFRRLLNDPRLEHAAFIAETPIDEPLDDLTNVTTLKALVRR
;
A
#
# COMPACT_ATOMS: atom_id res chain seq x y z
N MET A 1 7.04 -22.26 33.29
CA MET A 1 6.88 -21.78 31.91
C MET A 1 6.01 -20.52 32.01
N LEU A 2 6.67 -19.35 32.10
CA LEU A 2 5.99 -18.03 32.14
C LEU A 2 5.34 -17.81 30.77
N MET A 3 4.01 -17.70 30.73
CA MET A 3 3.31 -17.23 29.54
C MET A 3 3.81 -15.82 29.24
N ALA A 4 4.32 -15.60 28.02
CA ALA A 4 4.64 -14.27 27.55
C ALA A 4 3.33 -13.46 27.56
N ALA A 5 3.29 -12.42 28.37
CA ALA A 5 2.15 -11.50 28.41
C ALA A 5 2.05 -10.86 27.03
N ASP A 6 0.88 -10.92 26.40
CA ASP A 6 0.60 -10.24 25.12
C ASP A 6 0.84 -8.74 25.29
N LEU A 7 1.95 -8.26 24.74
CA LEU A 7 2.31 -6.86 24.77
C LEU A 7 1.25 -6.01 24.04
N THR A 8 0.86 -4.91 24.61
CA THR A 8 -0.09 -3.99 23.99
C THR A 8 0.54 -3.35 22.74
N LYS A 9 -0.28 -2.85 21.79
CA LYS A 9 0.21 -2.09 20.63
C LYS A 9 1.08 -0.88 21.01
N GLN A 10 0.89 -0.32 22.21
CA GLN A 10 1.72 0.79 22.70
C GLN A 10 3.12 0.35 23.14
N GLU A 11 3.25 -0.87 23.64
CA GLU A 11 4.54 -1.44 24.07
C GLU A 11 5.38 -1.89 22.88
N LYS A 12 4.74 -2.19 21.74
CA LYS A 12 5.39 -2.51 20.46
C LYS A 12 5.69 -1.26 19.60
N ASP A 13 5.41 -0.03 20.08
CA ASP A 13 5.62 1.18 19.28
C ASP A 13 7.12 1.47 19.09
N ILE A 14 7.53 1.54 17.83
CA ILE A 14 8.90 1.84 17.39
C ILE A 14 9.47 3.11 18.02
N LEU A 15 8.64 4.15 18.25
CA LEU A 15 9.10 5.39 18.87
C LEU A 15 9.52 5.22 20.33
N LYS A 16 9.01 4.19 21.00
CA LYS A 16 9.42 3.81 22.36
C LYS A 16 10.59 2.84 22.38
N LEU A 17 10.63 1.93 21.40
CA LEU A 17 11.62 0.85 21.34
C LEU A 17 12.97 1.30 20.74
N LEU A 18 12.93 2.20 19.76
CA LEU A 18 14.12 2.66 19.06
C LEU A 18 14.34 4.17 19.29
N PRO A 19 15.48 4.57 19.85
CA PRO A 19 15.84 5.99 19.88
C PRO A 19 16.11 6.52 18.46
N PRO A 20 16.06 7.86 18.24
CA PRO A 20 16.51 8.43 16.99
C PRO A 20 17.92 7.97 16.63
N PRO A 21 18.18 7.54 15.39
CA PRO A 21 19.50 7.05 15.02
C PRO A 21 20.54 8.18 15.08
N LYS A 22 21.70 7.92 15.68
CA LYS A 22 22.81 8.90 15.77
C LYS A 22 23.37 9.31 14.41
N ARG A 23 23.24 8.45 13.41
CA ARG A 23 23.62 8.70 12.00
C ARG A 23 22.47 8.30 11.09
N PRO A 24 22.29 8.96 9.93
CA PRO A 24 21.26 8.57 8.98
C PRO A 24 21.37 7.07 8.64
N PRO A 25 20.26 6.36 8.57
CA PRO A 25 20.25 4.95 8.16
C PRO A 25 20.87 4.79 6.78
N LYS A 26 21.64 3.71 6.58
CA LYS A 26 22.18 3.37 5.25
C LYS A 26 21.00 2.96 4.36
N LEU A 27 20.79 3.70 3.28
CA LEU A 27 19.77 3.42 2.29
C LEU A 27 20.30 2.40 1.26
N THR A 28 19.37 1.69 0.62
CA THR A 28 19.63 0.82 -0.52
C THR A 28 19.36 1.56 -1.83
N SER A 29 19.76 0.99 -2.96
CA SER A 29 19.35 1.47 -4.30
C SER A 29 17.85 1.30 -4.54
N ARG A 30 17.21 0.37 -3.84
CA ARG A 30 15.76 0.11 -3.90
C ARG A 30 15.01 0.91 -2.84
N ARG A 31 13.75 1.23 -3.11
CA ARG A 31 12.84 1.88 -2.17
C ARG A 31 12.20 0.81 -1.29
N ILE A 32 12.70 0.67 -0.07
CA ILE A 32 12.25 -0.34 0.89
C ILE A 32 11.60 0.34 2.08
N GLY A 33 10.42 -0.11 2.42
CA GLY A 33 9.62 0.41 3.51
C GLY A 33 8.73 -0.65 4.16
N ILE A 34 7.89 -0.15 5.03
CA ILE A 34 6.90 -0.96 5.77
C ILE A 34 5.64 -0.14 6.04
N HIS A 35 4.52 -0.81 6.27
CA HIS A 35 3.30 -0.18 6.74
C HIS A 35 3.46 0.25 8.20
N THR A 36 3.52 1.55 8.47
CA THR A 36 3.76 2.09 9.80
C THR A 36 2.50 2.59 10.48
N SER A 37 2.49 2.52 11.82
CA SER A 37 1.40 3.04 12.65
C SER A 37 1.32 4.57 12.60
N THR A 38 0.09 5.10 12.59
CA THR A 38 -0.21 6.54 12.74
C THR A 38 -0.64 6.92 14.16
N ALA A 39 -0.44 6.04 15.13
CA ALA A 39 -0.78 6.30 16.54
C ALA A 39 -0.05 7.54 17.07
N GLY A 40 -0.78 8.42 17.73
CA GLY A 40 -0.26 9.69 18.25
C GLY A 40 -0.24 10.86 17.27
N GLY A 41 -0.35 10.59 15.97
CA GLY A 41 -0.37 11.58 14.90
C GLY A 41 0.13 10.98 13.58
N VAL A 42 -0.51 11.35 12.46
CA VAL A 42 -0.19 10.80 11.15
C VAL A 42 1.26 11.09 10.75
N GLU A 43 1.79 12.23 11.13
CA GLU A 43 3.16 12.69 10.87
C GLU A 43 4.21 11.81 11.57
N LEU A 44 3.85 11.20 12.70
CA LEU A 44 4.76 10.32 13.45
C LEU A 44 5.08 9.02 12.71
N ALA A 45 4.27 8.65 11.72
CA ALA A 45 4.56 7.52 10.84
C ALA A 45 5.89 7.71 10.06
N ALA A 46 6.19 8.93 9.63
CA ALA A 46 7.46 9.24 8.97
C ALA A 46 8.67 9.06 9.91
N GLU A 47 8.53 9.43 11.17
CA GLU A 47 9.58 9.21 12.18
C GLU A 47 9.79 7.71 12.45
N ARG A 48 8.70 6.92 12.53
CA ARG A 48 8.78 5.45 12.67
C ARG A 48 9.52 4.82 11.49
N ALA A 49 9.12 5.17 10.26
CA ALA A 49 9.77 4.68 9.05
C ALA A 49 11.29 5.01 9.03
N TYR A 50 11.63 6.23 9.41
CA TYR A 50 13.04 6.66 9.49
C TYR A 50 13.84 5.84 10.51
N ARG A 51 13.31 5.63 11.71
CA ARG A 51 13.99 4.82 12.76
C ARG A 51 14.16 3.36 12.36
N LEU A 52 13.25 2.82 11.57
CA LEU A 52 13.35 1.49 10.97
C LEU A 52 14.35 1.42 9.81
N GLY A 53 14.86 2.56 9.34
CA GLY A 53 15.80 2.63 8.23
C GLY A 53 15.19 2.50 6.86
N CYS A 54 13.91 2.84 6.73
CA CYS A 54 13.18 2.88 5.46
C CYS A 54 13.55 4.11 4.61
N ASN A 55 13.27 4.05 3.31
CA ASN A 55 13.31 5.19 2.38
C ASN A 55 11.98 5.42 1.65
N THR A 56 10.98 4.62 1.96
CA THR A 56 9.55 4.75 1.61
C THR A 56 8.73 4.21 2.77
N PHE A 57 7.42 4.45 2.79
CA PHE A 57 6.54 3.87 3.81
C PHE A 57 5.07 3.95 3.39
N GLN A 58 4.25 3.13 4.05
CA GLN A 58 2.81 3.10 3.88
C GLN A 58 2.09 3.36 5.20
N ILE A 59 0.90 3.93 5.12
CA ILE A 59 0.03 4.21 6.26
C ILE A 59 -1.44 3.97 5.89
N PHE A 60 -2.27 3.76 6.92
CA PHE A 60 -3.68 4.10 6.84
C PHE A 60 -3.86 5.59 7.17
N SER A 61 -4.61 6.33 6.34
CA SER A 61 -4.90 7.75 6.62
C SER A 61 -5.97 7.96 7.70
N THR A 62 -6.67 6.88 8.08
CA THR A 62 -7.69 6.82 9.14
C THR A 62 -7.70 5.43 9.77
N SER A 63 -8.51 5.20 10.79
CA SER A 63 -8.67 3.85 11.35
C SER A 63 -9.23 2.88 10.29
N PRO A 64 -8.52 1.77 9.96
CA PRO A 64 -8.90 0.89 8.85
C PRO A 64 -10.17 0.05 9.12
N ARG A 65 -10.75 0.14 10.31
CA ARG A 65 -11.93 -0.63 10.76
C ARG A 65 -13.09 0.26 11.20
N GLN A 66 -13.06 1.55 10.87
CA GLN A 66 -14.11 2.50 11.25
C GLN A 66 -14.52 3.35 10.05
N TRP A 67 -15.82 3.61 9.93
CA TRP A 67 -16.37 4.51 8.93
C TRP A 67 -16.18 5.99 9.26
N LYS A 68 -15.93 6.30 10.55
CA LYS A 68 -15.76 7.68 10.99
C LYS A 68 -14.52 8.28 10.36
N PRO A 69 -14.63 9.38 9.61
CA PRO A 69 -13.48 10.03 9.00
C PRO A 69 -12.58 10.64 10.08
N TYR A 70 -11.27 10.58 9.82
CA TYR A 70 -10.29 11.34 10.59
C TYR A 70 -10.04 12.67 9.92
N GLU A 71 -10.17 13.76 10.66
CA GLU A 71 -9.85 15.11 10.18
C GLU A 71 -8.37 15.41 10.42
N LEU A 72 -7.64 15.61 9.32
CA LEU A 72 -6.24 15.99 9.36
C LEU A 72 -6.09 17.46 9.73
N ALA A 73 -5.31 17.75 10.78
CA ALA A 73 -4.91 19.12 11.08
C ALA A 73 -3.86 19.60 10.06
N ILE A 74 -3.94 20.88 9.68
CA ILE A 74 -2.97 21.49 8.75
C ILE A 74 -1.53 21.35 9.26
N ALA A 75 -1.33 21.47 10.58
CA ALA A 75 -0.02 21.31 11.22
C ALA A 75 0.55 19.90 10.97
N GLN A 76 -0.27 18.86 11.07
CA GLN A 76 0.15 17.48 10.80
C GLN A 76 0.57 17.27 9.34
N CYS A 77 -0.19 17.84 8.38
CA CYS A 77 0.16 17.76 6.96
C CYS A 77 1.50 18.46 6.66
N ARG A 78 1.73 19.62 7.25
CA ARG A 78 3.00 20.36 7.11
C ARG A 78 4.17 19.57 7.72
N GLU A 79 3.97 19.02 8.91
CA GLU A 79 5.00 18.26 9.59
C GLU A 79 5.32 16.96 8.85
N MET A 80 4.32 16.23 8.35
CA MET A 80 4.52 15.07 7.47
C MET A 80 5.40 15.43 6.27
N ALA A 81 5.08 16.52 5.57
CA ALA A 81 5.87 16.97 4.43
C ALA A 81 7.33 17.31 4.81
N ARG A 82 7.51 18.03 5.93
CA ARG A 82 8.84 18.38 6.46
C ARG A 82 9.67 17.15 6.84
N LEU A 83 9.06 16.17 7.50
CA LEU A 83 9.75 14.94 7.91
C LEU A 83 10.09 14.07 6.71
N ARG A 84 9.20 13.93 5.73
CA ARG A 84 9.48 13.21 4.48
C ARG A 84 10.68 13.80 3.73
N GLU A 85 10.72 15.12 3.59
CA GLU A 85 11.85 15.82 2.96
C GLU A 85 13.14 15.60 3.76
N ARG A 86 13.11 15.85 5.07
CA ARG A 86 14.27 15.69 5.97
C ARG A 86 14.84 14.29 5.93
N TYR A 87 13.99 13.27 5.92
CA TYR A 87 14.38 11.86 6.01
C TYR A 87 14.48 11.18 4.64
N ARG A 88 14.19 11.92 3.55
CA ARG A 88 14.18 11.40 2.16
C ARG A 88 13.27 10.18 2.00
N LEU A 89 12.07 10.27 2.58
CA LEU A 89 11.05 9.22 2.53
C LEU A 89 10.12 9.46 1.34
N THR A 90 10.35 8.71 0.27
CA THR A 90 9.53 8.77 -0.95
C THR A 90 9.54 7.43 -1.69
N PRO A 91 8.39 6.96 -2.23
CA PRO A 91 7.05 7.54 -2.11
C PRO A 91 6.42 7.40 -0.71
N LEU A 92 5.39 8.23 -0.42
CA LEU A 92 4.39 7.94 0.60
C LEU A 92 3.24 7.20 -0.05
N VAL A 93 2.91 6.05 0.49
CA VAL A 93 1.76 5.24 0.08
C VAL A 93 0.69 5.33 1.17
N ILE A 94 -0.55 5.53 0.76
CA ILE A 94 -1.71 5.37 1.63
C ILE A 94 -2.46 4.12 1.18
N HIS A 95 -2.81 3.26 2.13
CA HIS A 95 -3.71 2.14 1.87
C HIS A 95 -5.14 2.53 2.28
N ALA A 96 -6.10 2.26 1.43
CA ALA A 96 -7.51 2.53 1.72
C ALA A 96 -8.02 1.64 2.85
N ASN A 97 -9.04 2.12 3.55
CA ASN A 97 -9.69 1.42 4.66
C ASN A 97 -10.28 0.08 4.19
N TYR A 98 -10.16 -0.97 5.00
CA TYR A 98 -10.69 -2.33 4.73
C TYR A 98 -12.22 -2.41 4.60
N LEU A 99 -12.95 -1.42 5.10
CA LEU A 99 -14.42 -1.38 4.97
C LEU A 99 -14.87 -0.94 3.58
N VAL A 100 -13.99 -0.31 2.79
CA VAL A 100 -14.29 0.14 1.43
C VAL A 100 -14.48 -1.08 0.53
N ASN A 101 -15.68 -1.22 -0.05
CA ASN A 101 -15.99 -2.22 -1.06
C ASN A 101 -16.69 -1.55 -2.24
N LEU A 102 -15.91 -1.15 -3.25
CA LEU A 102 -16.42 -0.44 -4.42
C LEU A 102 -17.10 -1.37 -5.44
N ALA A 103 -16.91 -2.70 -5.32
CA ALA A 103 -17.57 -3.70 -6.16
C ALA A 103 -18.95 -4.12 -5.66
N GLY A 104 -19.29 -3.78 -4.41
CA GLY A 104 -20.46 -4.28 -3.71
C GLY A 104 -21.79 -3.85 -4.35
N GLY A 105 -22.75 -4.79 -4.43
CA GLY A 105 -24.07 -4.56 -5.04
C GLY A 105 -25.11 -3.93 -4.10
N ASN A 106 -24.88 -3.86 -2.79
CA ASN A 106 -25.82 -3.23 -1.87
C ASN A 106 -25.71 -1.70 -1.98
N PRO A 107 -26.79 -0.97 -2.35
CA PRO A 107 -26.71 0.46 -2.65
C PRO A 107 -26.27 1.32 -1.46
N GLU A 108 -26.72 1.00 -0.25
CA GLU A 108 -26.37 1.78 0.95
C GLU A 108 -24.88 1.62 1.31
N PHE A 109 -24.38 0.38 1.35
CA PHE A 109 -22.97 0.11 1.63
C PHE A 109 -22.06 0.60 0.51
N HIS A 110 -22.51 0.53 -0.75
CA HIS A 110 -21.78 1.07 -1.89
C HIS A 110 -21.63 2.59 -1.80
N ALA A 111 -22.71 3.32 -1.51
CA ALA A 111 -22.65 4.77 -1.31
C ALA A 111 -21.74 5.16 -0.14
N LYS A 112 -21.78 4.42 0.97
CA LYS A 112 -20.84 4.61 2.10
C LYS A 112 -19.38 4.36 1.68
N SER A 113 -19.13 3.34 0.87
CA SER A 113 -17.80 3.02 0.36
C SER A 113 -17.25 4.12 -0.55
N ILE A 114 -18.08 4.68 -1.44
CA ILE A 114 -17.71 5.80 -2.30
C ILE A 114 -17.36 7.04 -1.46
N ALA A 115 -18.20 7.38 -0.49
CA ALA A 115 -17.95 8.52 0.40
C ALA A 115 -16.68 8.34 1.24
N ALA A 116 -16.44 7.12 1.75
CA ALA A 116 -15.23 6.81 2.50
C ALA A 116 -13.99 6.89 1.61
N PHE A 117 -14.05 6.33 0.39
CA PHE A 117 -12.94 6.37 -0.56
C PHE A 117 -12.63 7.80 -1.00
N ARG A 118 -13.66 8.64 -1.25
CA ARG A 118 -13.45 10.08 -1.50
C ARG A 118 -12.66 10.73 -0.34
N GLY A 119 -13.01 10.43 0.90
CA GLY A 119 -12.27 10.92 2.06
C GLY A 119 -10.82 10.43 2.10
N GLU A 120 -10.53 9.19 1.64
CA GLU A 120 -9.15 8.71 1.48
C GLU A 120 -8.38 9.52 0.42
N VAL A 121 -8.99 9.80 -0.73
CA VAL A 121 -8.39 10.64 -1.79
C VAL A 121 -8.10 12.05 -1.26
N GLU A 122 -9.05 12.69 -0.57
CA GLU A 122 -8.87 14.02 0.00
C GLU A 122 -7.72 14.06 1.03
N ARG A 123 -7.60 13.03 1.89
CA ARG A 123 -6.49 12.93 2.85
C ARG A 123 -5.17 12.62 2.17
N ALA A 124 -5.18 11.78 1.12
CA ALA A 124 -3.99 11.48 0.33
C ALA A 124 -3.45 12.77 -0.33
N LEU A 125 -4.32 13.58 -0.92
CA LEU A 125 -3.97 14.90 -1.44
C LEU A 125 -3.42 15.82 -0.35
N ALA A 126 -4.06 15.88 0.82
CA ALA A 126 -3.64 16.71 1.93
C ALA A 126 -2.25 16.33 2.47
N LEU A 127 -1.93 15.04 2.53
CA LEU A 127 -0.64 14.50 2.97
C LEU A 127 0.42 14.47 1.88
N ARG A 128 0.07 14.87 0.65
CA ARG A 128 0.92 14.75 -0.53
C ARG A 128 1.42 13.32 -0.73
N ALA A 129 0.51 12.37 -0.63
CA ALA A 129 0.83 11.00 -0.97
C ALA A 129 1.10 10.86 -2.47
N ASP A 130 2.02 9.98 -2.79
CA ASP A 130 2.34 9.63 -4.17
C ASP A 130 1.33 8.59 -4.71
N PHE A 131 0.91 7.68 -3.83
CA PHE A 131 0.03 6.56 -4.17
C PHE A 131 -1.07 6.36 -3.14
N LEU A 132 -2.26 5.98 -3.65
CA LEU A 132 -3.38 5.48 -2.84
C LEU A 132 -3.73 4.08 -3.34
N VAL A 133 -3.42 3.06 -2.54
CA VAL A 133 -3.69 1.64 -2.81
C VAL A 133 -5.08 1.27 -2.32
N LEU A 134 -5.80 0.46 -3.09
CA LEU A 134 -7.05 -0.14 -2.66
C LEU A 134 -7.25 -1.56 -3.20
N HIS A 135 -7.88 -2.42 -2.41
CA HIS A 135 -8.48 -3.64 -2.90
C HIS A 135 -9.74 -3.31 -3.70
N PRO A 136 -9.98 -3.90 -4.88
CA PRO A 136 -11.18 -3.61 -5.68
C PRO A 136 -12.49 -3.93 -4.94
N GLY A 137 -12.43 -4.90 -4.02
CA GLY A 137 -13.58 -5.33 -3.24
C GLY A 137 -14.20 -6.64 -3.72
N SER A 138 -15.42 -6.90 -3.25
CA SER A 138 -16.17 -8.14 -3.50
C SER A 138 -17.48 -7.85 -4.21
N PHE A 139 -17.73 -8.55 -5.32
CA PHE A 139 -18.95 -8.45 -6.12
C PHE A 139 -20.08 -9.39 -5.67
N ARG A 140 -19.99 -9.95 -4.46
CA ARG A 140 -20.99 -10.90 -3.95
C ARG A 140 -22.41 -10.42 -4.20
N GLY A 141 -23.23 -11.28 -4.83
CA GLY A 141 -24.63 -10.98 -5.19
C GLY A 141 -24.80 -10.32 -6.55
N SER A 142 -23.74 -10.24 -7.38
CA SER A 142 -23.78 -9.78 -8.77
C SER A 142 -22.79 -10.56 -9.65
N SER A 143 -22.62 -10.16 -10.91
CA SER A 143 -21.58 -10.73 -11.77
C SER A 143 -20.23 -10.04 -11.54
N ARG A 144 -19.16 -10.70 -11.96
CA ARG A 144 -17.81 -10.15 -11.95
C ARG A 144 -17.72 -8.89 -12.81
N GLU A 145 -18.30 -8.95 -14.00
CA GLU A 145 -18.33 -7.85 -14.97
C GLU A 145 -19.02 -6.61 -14.38
N GLU A 146 -20.18 -6.80 -13.74
CA GLU A 146 -20.85 -5.71 -13.02
C GLU A 146 -20.00 -5.17 -11.87
N GLY A 147 -19.30 -6.04 -11.16
CA GLY A 147 -18.40 -5.64 -10.08
C GLY A 147 -17.26 -4.75 -10.57
N LEU A 148 -16.61 -5.11 -11.68
CA LEU A 148 -15.53 -4.32 -12.31
C LEU A 148 -16.03 -2.93 -12.76
N GLN A 149 -17.21 -2.88 -13.41
CA GLN A 149 -17.82 -1.62 -13.82
C GLN A 149 -18.17 -0.73 -12.61
N ARG A 150 -18.73 -1.33 -11.53
CA ARG A 150 -19.03 -0.58 -10.30
C ARG A 150 -17.79 0.02 -9.67
N VAL A 151 -16.66 -0.70 -9.61
CA VAL A 151 -15.40 -0.15 -9.10
C VAL A 151 -14.96 1.07 -9.89
N ALA A 152 -15.00 0.98 -11.23
CA ALA A 152 -14.58 2.08 -12.09
C ALA A 152 -15.47 3.32 -11.90
N LEU A 153 -16.79 3.15 -11.95
CA LEU A 153 -17.75 4.24 -11.74
C LEU A 153 -17.69 4.83 -10.34
N ALA A 154 -17.46 3.98 -9.32
CA ALA A 154 -17.33 4.42 -7.94
C ALA A 154 -16.06 5.27 -7.73
N ILE A 155 -14.94 4.90 -8.35
CA ILE A 155 -13.71 5.69 -8.33
C ILE A 155 -13.93 7.03 -9.06
N GLU A 156 -14.51 7.01 -10.27
CA GLU A 156 -14.86 8.22 -11.02
C GLU A 156 -15.70 9.17 -10.16
N GLN A 157 -16.78 8.67 -9.55
CA GLN A 157 -17.63 9.45 -8.66
C GLN A 157 -16.89 9.97 -7.43
N ALA A 158 -16.01 9.17 -6.84
CA ALA A 158 -15.27 9.57 -5.65
C ALA A 158 -14.25 10.68 -5.93
N VAL A 159 -13.71 10.75 -7.14
CA VAL A 159 -12.72 11.78 -7.54
C VAL A 159 -13.35 12.98 -8.23
N ASP A 160 -14.66 12.95 -8.52
CA ASP A 160 -15.33 14.04 -9.22
C ASP A 160 -15.10 15.38 -8.52
N GLY A 161 -14.70 16.38 -9.29
CA GLY A 161 -14.32 17.72 -8.80
C GLY A 161 -13.01 17.78 -8.02
N LEU A 162 -12.22 16.70 -7.92
CA LEU A 162 -10.88 16.69 -7.33
C LEU A 162 -9.81 16.72 -8.42
N ASP A 163 -8.80 17.56 -8.24
CA ASP A 163 -7.63 17.58 -9.12
C ASP A 163 -6.50 16.71 -8.52
N LEU A 164 -6.35 15.49 -9.04
CA LEU A 164 -5.30 14.57 -8.61
C LEU A 164 -3.89 15.00 -9.06
N ARG A 165 -3.79 15.95 -10.00
CA ARG A 165 -2.53 16.48 -10.53
C ARG A 165 -2.05 17.70 -9.76
N SER A 166 -2.95 18.35 -9.03
CA SER A 166 -2.64 19.55 -8.26
C SER A 166 -3.42 19.55 -6.95
N PRO A 167 -2.74 19.72 -5.82
CA PRO A 167 -3.38 19.74 -4.50
C PRO A 167 -4.13 21.02 -4.18
N THR A 168 -4.26 21.92 -5.16
CA THR A 168 -4.91 23.22 -4.96
C THR A 168 -6.40 23.13 -4.61
N GLN A 169 -7.00 21.94 -4.71
CA GLN A 169 -8.42 21.72 -4.41
C GLN A 169 -8.71 21.13 -3.02
N ALA A 170 -7.71 20.85 -2.20
CA ALA A 170 -7.95 20.62 -0.78
C ALA A 170 -8.75 21.79 -0.17
N LYS A 171 -9.51 21.55 0.92
CA LYS A 171 -10.32 22.59 1.59
C LYS A 171 -9.60 23.95 1.64
N PRO A 172 -10.26 25.10 1.48
CA PRO A 172 -9.62 26.43 1.32
C PRO A 172 -8.51 26.74 2.33
N ALA A 173 -8.65 26.30 3.58
CA ALA A 173 -7.64 26.44 4.64
C ALA A 173 -6.34 25.65 4.36
N LEU A 174 -6.43 24.49 3.69
CA LEU A 174 -5.27 23.70 3.26
C LEU A 174 -4.57 24.32 2.06
N ARG A 175 -5.31 24.98 1.14
CA ARG A 175 -4.75 25.67 -0.03
C ARG A 175 -3.76 26.78 0.35
N GLN A 176 -4.11 27.63 1.32
CA GLN A 176 -3.23 28.72 1.78
C GLN A 176 -1.93 28.19 2.39
N ALA A 177 -2.00 27.02 3.05
CA ALA A 177 -0.87 26.41 3.72
C ALA A 177 0.11 25.73 2.75
N GLN A 178 -0.34 25.30 1.58
CA GLN A 178 0.38 24.40 0.68
C GLN A 178 0.89 25.04 -0.61
N GLY A 179 0.44 26.24 -0.94
CA GLY A 179 0.57 26.87 -2.28
C GLY A 179 1.99 26.98 -2.89
N ARG A 180 3.06 27.00 -2.10
CA ARG A 180 4.45 27.04 -2.61
C ARG A 180 5.16 25.68 -2.61
N LEU A 181 4.64 24.68 -1.91
CA LEU A 181 5.30 23.40 -1.66
C LEU A 181 4.98 22.31 -2.69
N TRP A 182 4.07 22.57 -3.64
CA TRP A 182 3.59 21.57 -4.60
C TRP A 182 4.14 21.70 -6.01
N VAL A 183 4.95 22.67 -6.27
CA VAL A 183 5.60 22.81 -7.59
C VAL A 183 6.50 21.59 -7.81
N GLY A 184 6.14 20.76 -8.80
CA GLY A 184 6.94 19.57 -9.17
C GLY A 184 6.59 18.25 -8.47
N HIS A 185 5.56 18.21 -7.59
CA HIS A 185 5.10 16.93 -7.04
C HIS A 185 4.33 16.12 -8.11
N PRO A 186 4.59 14.82 -8.27
CA PRO A 186 3.83 14.00 -9.20
C PRO A 186 2.35 13.92 -8.80
N PRO A 187 1.44 13.67 -9.77
CA PRO A 187 0.03 13.48 -9.47
C PRO A 187 -0.19 12.30 -8.52
N LEU A 188 -1.19 12.41 -7.62
CA LEU A 188 -1.66 11.26 -6.85
C LEU A 188 -2.15 10.18 -7.81
N ARG A 189 -1.64 8.97 -7.66
CA ARG A 189 -2.02 7.83 -8.48
C ARG A 189 -2.79 6.82 -7.63
N ILE A 190 -3.91 6.32 -8.17
CA ILE A 190 -4.71 5.27 -7.55
C ILE A 190 -4.15 3.93 -8.01
N LEU A 191 -3.77 3.07 -7.06
CA LEU A 191 -3.24 1.74 -7.34
C LEU A 191 -4.26 0.66 -6.99
N ILE A 192 -4.58 -0.15 -7.98
CA ILE A 192 -5.40 -1.34 -7.79
C ILE A 192 -4.49 -2.46 -7.31
N GLU A 193 -4.82 -3.02 -6.16
CA GLU A 193 -4.09 -4.14 -5.59
C GLU A 193 -4.69 -5.47 -6.04
N ASN A 194 -3.82 -6.44 -6.42
CA ASN A 194 -4.26 -7.80 -6.61
C ASN A 194 -4.66 -8.42 -5.27
N THR A 195 -5.56 -9.41 -5.29
CA THR A 195 -6.10 -10.06 -4.08
C THR A 195 -5.81 -11.56 -4.08
N ALA A 196 -6.03 -12.20 -2.94
CA ALA A 196 -5.88 -13.65 -2.77
C ALA A 196 -6.81 -14.50 -3.66
N GLY A 197 -7.75 -13.88 -4.38
CA GLY A 197 -8.64 -14.59 -5.30
C GLY A 197 -9.72 -15.42 -4.58
N SER A 198 -10.23 -14.96 -3.43
CA SER A 198 -11.38 -15.58 -2.80
C SER A 198 -12.63 -15.48 -3.70
N GLU A 199 -13.63 -16.33 -3.49
CA GLU A 199 -14.74 -16.64 -4.42
C GLU A 199 -15.37 -15.42 -5.12
N PHE A 200 -15.58 -14.32 -4.39
CA PHE A 200 -16.23 -13.12 -4.92
C PHE A 200 -15.32 -11.89 -4.95
N SER A 201 -14.03 -12.03 -4.60
CA SER A 201 -13.10 -10.89 -4.64
C SER A 201 -12.64 -10.60 -6.07
N LEU A 202 -12.60 -9.33 -6.43
CA LEU A 202 -11.96 -8.85 -7.65
C LEU A 202 -10.45 -8.75 -7.45
N GLY A 203 -9.70 -8.77 -8.55
CA GLY A 203 -8.24 -8.67 -8.53
C GLY A 203 -7.52 -9.98 -8.23
N GLY A 204 -8.22 -11.12 -8.19
CA GLY A 204 -7.64 -12.44 -7.94
C GLY A 204 -6.76 -12.97 -9.07
N ASN A 205 -6.77 -12.34 -10.24
CA ASN A 205 -5.83 -12.57 -11.34
C ASN A 205 -5.41 -11.24 -11.99
N PHE A 206 -4.33 -11.27 -12.75
CA PHE A 206 -3.74 -10.07 -13.36
C PHE A 206 -4.63 -9.46 -14.44
N GLU A 207 -5.44 -10.27 -15.12
CA GLU A 207 -6.39 -9.82 -16.14
C GLU A 207 -7.45 -8.89 -15.53
N GLN A 208 -7.96 -9.19 -14.35
CA GLN A 208 -8.92 -8.33 -13.64
C GLN A 208 -8.29 -7.00 -13.20
N VAL A 209 -7.01 -7.04 -12.76
CA VAL A 209 -6.27 -5.81 -12.45
C VAL A 209 -6.10 -4.98 -13.72
N ALA A 210 -5.68 -5.60 -14.83
CA ALA A 210 -5.50 -4.93 -16.12
C ALA A 210 -6.80 -4.32 -16.65
N GLU A 211 -7.93 -5.03 -16.53
CA GLU A 211 -9.25 -4.54 -16.93
C GLU A 211 -9.65 -3.31 -16.13
N LEU A 212 -9.44 -3.31 -14.80
CA LEU A 212 -9.68 -2.13 -13.97
C LEU A 212 -8.80 -0.96 -14.38
N LEU A 213 -7.51 -1.18 -14.64
CA LEU A 213 -6.62 -0.12 -15.11
C LEU A 213 -7.07 0.45 -16.46
N TYR A 214 -7.54 -0.40 -17.36
CA TYR A 214 -8.11 0.04 -18.64
C TYR A 214 -9.35 0.91 -18.44
N LEU A 215 -10.30 0.47 -17.60
CA LEU A 215 -11.51 1.24 -17.28
C LEU A 215 -11.20 2.60 -16.64
N LEU A 216 -10.14 2.68 -15.83
CA LEU A 216 -9.71 3.89 -15.12
C LEU A 216 -8.88 4.85 -15.99
N SER A 217 -8.32 4.40 -17.10
CA SER A 217 -7.27 5.10 -17.86
C SER A 217 -7.62 6.49 -18.34
N ASN A 218 -8.91 6.77 -18.58
CA ASN A 218 -9.37 8.04 -19.15
C ASN A 218 -9.66 9.12 -18.10
N PHE A 219 -9.80 8.75 -16.81
CA PHE A 219 -10.26 9.71 -15.81
C PHE A 219 -9.37 9.84 -14.58
N VAL A 220 -8.55 8.83 -14.24
CA VAL A 220 -7.61 8.95 -13.11
C VAL A 220 -6.21 8.47 -13.47
N PRO A 221 -5.14 9.09 -12.95
CA PRO A 221 -3.83 8.47 -12.92
C PRO A 221 -3.92 7.16 -12.13
N SER A 222 -3.73 6.03 -12.78
CA SER A 222 -3.87 4.71 -12.14
C SER A 222 -2.63 3.84 -12.36
N GLY A 223 -2.52 2.76 -11.61
CA GLY A 223 -1.48 1.75 -11.70
C GLY A 223 -1.81 0.57 -10.80
N ALA A 224 -0.87 -0.36 -10.65
CA ALA A 224 -1.04 -1.54 -9.84
C ALA A 224 -0.15 -1.52 -8.59
N CYS A 225 -0.66 -2.13 -7.54
CA CYS A 225 0.07 -2.67 -6.42
C CYS A 225 0.01 -4.19 -6.50
N ILE A 226 1.14 -4.87 -6.37
CA ILE A 226 1.18 -6.33 -6.41
C ILE A 226 1.69 -6.86 -5.07
N ASP A 227 0.84 -7.65 -4.41
CA ASP A 227 1.18 -8.33 -3.16
C ASP A 227 1.70 -9.73 -3.43
N THR A 228 2.86 -10.07 -2.87
CA THR A 228 3.52 -11.36 -3.06
C THR A 228 2.76 -12.50 -2.36
N CYS A 229 2.18 -12.25 -1.19
CA CYS A 229 1.31 -13.23 -0.51
C CYS A 229 0.06 -13.50 -1.34
N HIS A 230 -0.65 -12.45 -1.78
CA HIS A 230 -1.84 -12.58 -2.60
C HIS A 230 -1.54 -13.32 -3.91
N THR A 231 -0.45 -12.96 -4.59
CA THR A 231 0.00 -13.63 -5.82
C THR A 231 0.21 -15.12 -5.59
N HIS A 232 0.93 -15.50 -4.51
CA HIS A 232 1.19 -16.89 -4.16
C HIS A 232 -0.10 -17.67 -3.84
N VAL A 233 -0.94 -17.13 -2.97
CA VAL A 233 -2.15 -17.84 -2.54
C VAL A 233 -3.26 -17.82 -3.61
N ALA A 234 -3.23 -16.89 -4.58
CA ALA A 234 -4.09 -16.93 -5.76
C ALA A 234 -3.72 -18.06 -6.73
N GLY A 235 -2.48 -18.61 -6.63
CA GLY A 235 -2.06 -19.78 -7.40
C GLY A 235 -0.81 -19.59 -8.25
N TYR A 236 -0.32 -18.37 -8.41
CA TYR A 236 0.89 -18.07 -9.17
C TYR A 236 2.13 -18.65 -8.49
N ASP A 237 3.04 -19.20 -9.28
CA ASP A 237 4.31 -19.69 -8.77
C ASP A 237 5.38 -18.61 -8.81
N ILE A 238 5.60 -17.97 -7.66
CA ILE A 238 6.71 -17.02 -7.49
C ILE A 238 7.91 -17.65 -6.77
N VAL A 239 7.80 -18.94 -6.38
CA VAL A 239 8.81 -19.62 -5.55
C VAL A 239 9.88 -20.29 -6.41
N SER A 240 9.50 -21.13 -7.36
CA SER A 240 10.47 -21.71 -8.29
C SER A 240 11.02 -20.64 -9.22
N GLU A 241 12.22 -20.88 -9.79
CA GLU A 241 12.83 -19.92 -10.72
C GLU A 241 12.02 -19.79 -12.00
N GLU A 242 11.63 -20.92 -12.58
CA GLU A 242 10.80 -20.97 -13.78
C GLU A 242 9.45 -20.32 -13.56
N GLY A 243 8.76 -20.67 -12.46
CA GLY A 243 7.46 -20.10 -12.12
C GLY A 243 7.52 -18.60 -11.85
N TYR A 244 8.62 -18.11 -11.23
CA TYR A 244 8.85 -16.68 -11.05
C TYR A 244 8.94 -15.96 -12.42
N VAL A 245 9.72 -16.48 -13.35
CA VAL A 245 9.85 -15.90 -14.70
C VAL A 245 8.49 -15.89 -15.39
N ASP A 246 7.78 -17.02 -15.41
CA ASP A 246 6.48 -17.14 -16.06
C ASP A 246 5.44 -16.18 -15.44
N THR A 247 5.43 -16.05 -14.10
CA THR A 247 4.53 -15.15 -13.39
C THR A 247 4.81 -13.68 -13.72
N LEU A 248 6.08 -13.26 -13.71
CA LEU A 248 6.43 -11.89 -14.08
C LEU A 248 6.13 -11.58 -15.55
N ASP A 249 6.37 -12.53 -16.44
CA ASP A 249 6.08 -12.39 -17.88
C ASP A 249 4.56 -12.33 -18.14
N GLN A 250 3.75 -13.09 -17.38
CA GLN A 250 2.29 -12.96 -17.42
C GLN A 250 1.85 -11.58 -16.90
N LEU A 251 2.40 -11.12 -15.78
CA LEU A 251 2.12 -9.80 -15.24
C LEU A 251 2.48 -8.68 -16.21
N ASP A 252 3.63 -8.81 -16.89
CA ASP A 252 4.08 -7.82 -17.89
C ASP A 252 3.16 -7.78 -19.12
N ARG A 253 2.76 -8.94 -19.62
CA ARG A 253 1.83 -9.02 -20.78
C ARG A 253 0.43 -8.51 -20.48
N THR A 254 -0.04 -8.59 -19.24
CA THR A 254 -1.40 -8.18 -18.83
C THR A 254 -1.42 -6.75 -18.31
N VAL A 255 -0.78 -6.49 -17.18
CA VAL A 255 -0.76 -5.20 -16.47
C VAL A 255 0.34 -4.29 -17.01
N GLY A 256 1.47 -4.88 -17.42
CA GLY A 256 2.71 -4.18 -17.73
C GLY A 256 3.51 -3.85 -16.48
N LEU A 257 4.73 -4.36 -16.34
CA LEU A 257 5.58 -4.13 -15.16
C LEU A 257 5.82 -2.64 -14.88
N LYS A 258 5.87 -1.81 -15.92
CA LYS A 258 6.00 -0.34 -15.82
C LYS A 258 4.83 0.34 -15.08
N ASN A 259 3.67 -0.32 -15.01
CA ASN A 259 2.47 0.17 -14.34
C ASN A 259 2.38 -0.34 -12.89
N VAL A 260 3.31 -1.18 -12.44
CA VAL A 260 3.39 -1.67 -11.06
C VAL A 260 4.28 -0.73 -10.25
N TYR A 261 3.68 0.14 -9.46
CA TYR A 261 4.40 1.17 -8.70
C TYR A 261 4.77 0.74 -7.28
N VAL A 262 4.02 -0.21 -6.73
CA VAL A 262 4.22 -0.73 -5.38
C VAL A 262 4.19 -2.26 -5.41
N TRP A 263 5.12 -2.87 -4.69
CA TRP A 263 5.08 -4.27 -4.31
C TRP A 263 4.86 -4.37 -2.81
N HIS A 264 3.77 -5.01 -2.40
CA HIS A 264 3.65 -5.46 -1.02
C HIS A 264 4.48 -6.74 -0.86
N CYS A 265 5.51 -6.64 -0.05
CA CYS A 265 6.44 -7.73 0.23
C CYS A 265 5.99 -8.46 1.49
N ASN A 266 5.19 -9.48 1.32
CA ASN A 266 4.64 -10.29 2.39
C ASN A 266 4.90 -11.77 2.12
N ASP A 267 5.47 -12.50 3.09
CA ASP A 267 5.52 -13.95 3.00
C ASP A 267 4.13 -14.53 3.34
N ALA A 268 3.86 -15.77 2.95
CA ALA A 268 2.55 -16.38 3.08
C ALA A 268 2.55 -17.52 4.11
N LYS A 269 1.64 -17.45 5.10
CA LYS A 269 1.38 -18.61 6.00
C LYS A 269 0.69 -19.76 5.28
N ALA A 270 -0.10 -19.45 4.26
CA ALA A 270 -0.92 -20.43 3.54
C ALA A 270 -0.21 -20.93 2.27
N ALA A 271 -0.58 -22.12 1.82
CA ALA A 271 -0.02 -22.74 0.63
C ALA A 271 -0.46 -22.03 -0.66
N ARG A 272 0.31 -22.21 -1.72
CA ARG A 272 -0.02 -21.72 -3.08
C ARG A 272 -1.40 -22.23 -3.51
N GLY A 273 -2.21 -21.32 -4.04
CA GLY A 273 -3.57 -21.61 -4.53
C GLY A 273 -4.63 -21.78 -3.45
N SER A 274 -4.29 -21.58 -2.19
CA SER A 274 -5.23 -21.74 -1.05
C SER A 274 -6.30 -20.66 -0.98
N LYS A 275 -6.08 -19.51 -1.60
CA LYS A 275 -6.94 -18.31 -1.55
C LYS A 275 -7.13 -17.74 -0.13
N LEU A 276 -6.19 -18.06 0.78
CA LEU A 276 -6.21 -17.62 2.17
C LEU A 276 -5.17 -16.51 2.39
N ASP A 277 -5.66 -15.29 2.48
CA ASP A 277 -4.83 -14.13 2.80
C ASP A 277 -4.38 -14.19 4.26
N ARG A 278 -3.12 -14.60 4.46
CA ARG A 278 -2.45 -14.69 5.78
C ARG A 278 -0.97 -14.36 5.60
N HIS A 279 -0.61 -13.13 5.91
CA HIS A 279 0.78 -12.67 5.86
C HIS A 279 1.65 -13.35 6.91
N GLN A 280 2.92 -13.50 6.58
CA GLN A 280 3.99 -13.98 7.45
C GLN A 280 5.21 -13.07 7.34
N HIS A 281 6.10 -13.13 8.33
CA HIS A 281 7.40 -12.45 8.30
C HIS A 281 8.23 -12.92 7.11
N ILE A 282 9.01 -12.01 6.54
CA ILE A 282 9.84 -12.27 5.36
C ILE A 282 10.78 -13.46 5.59
N GLY A 283 10.64 -14.47 4.75
CA GLY A 283 11.42 -15.70 4.79
C GLY A 283 10.98 -16.73 5.85
N LYS A 284 9.80 -16.53 6.48
CA LYS A 284 9.26 -17.42 7.50
C LYS A 284 8.00 -18.19 7.04
N GLY A 285 7.55 -17.98 5.83
CA GLY A 285 6.37 -18.62 5.25
C GLY A 285 6.71 -19.54 4.08
N ASN A 286 5.68 -19.78 3.25
CA ASN A 286 5.76 -20.69 2.09
C ASN A 286 6.43 -20.05 0.86
N ILE A 287 6.70 -18.74 0.87
CA ILE A 287 7.42 -18.05 -0.21
C ILE A 287 8.94 -18.15 0.02
N GLY A 288 9.42 -17.90 1.24
CA GLY A 288 10.83 -17.92 1.58
C GLY A 288 11.60 -16.70 1.08
N LEU A 289 12.94 -16.70 1.24
CA LEU A 289 13.77 -15.52 0.98
C LEU A 289 14.12 -15.30 -0.50
N GLU A 290 14.26 -16.37 -1.28
CA GLU A 290 14.81 -16.29 -2.62
C GLU A 290 13.89 -15.53 -3.61
N PRO A 291 12.56 -15.68 -3.59
CA PRO A 291 11.67 -14.87 -4.40
C PRO A 291 11.80 -13.37 -4.13
N PHE A 292 11.91 -12.96 -2.86
CA PHE A 292 12.16 -11.56 -2.51
C PHE A 292 13.53 -11.08 -3.01
N ARG A 293 14.56 -11.94 -2.99
CA ARG A 293 15.87 -11.60 -3.56
C ARG A 293 15.77 -11.35 -5.06
N ARG A 294 15.06 -12.21 -5.81
CA ARG A 294 14.83 -12.03 -7.25
C ARG A 294 14.08 -10.73 -7.51
N LEU A 295 12.98 -10.52 -6.82
CA LEU A 295 12.12 -9.35 -6.97
C LEU A 295 12.88 -8.03 -6.72
N LEU A 296 13.62 -7.95 -5.61
CA LEU A 296 14.37 -6.76 -5.23
C LEU A 296 15.55 -6.45 -6.15
N ASN A 297 15.99 -7.41 -6.96
CA ASN A 297 17.12 -7.23 -7.88
C ASN A 297 16.74 -7.29 -9.36
N ASP A 298 15.44 -7.42 -9.68
CA ASP A 298 14.97 -7.36 -11.06
C ASP A 298 15.10 -5.92 -11.59
N PRO A 299 15.89 -5.69 -12.66
CA PRO A 299 16.11 -4.35 -13.20
C PRO A 299 14.83 -3.72 -13.76
N ARG A 300 13.84 -4.52 -14.17
CA ARG A 300 12.55 -4.03 -14.68
C ARG A 300 11.73 -3.31 -13.60
N LEU A 301 12.05 -3.51 -12.32
CA LEU A 301 11.31 -3.02 -11.15
C LEU A 301 12.03 -1.88 -10.40
N GLU A 302 13.02 -1.22 -11.00
CA GLU A 302 13.80 -0.16 -10.34
C GLU A 302 12.96 1.04 -9.89
N HIS A 303 11.89 1.31 -10.62
CA HIS A 303 10.98 2.41 -10.34
C HIS A 303 10.02 2.16 -9.18
N ALA A 304 9.81 0.90 -8.81
CA ALA A 304 8.82 0.50 -7.81
C ALA A 304 9.29 0.69 -6.36
N ALA A 305 8.33 0.80 -5.45
CA ALA A 305 8.54 0.73 -4.02
C ALA A 305 8.17 -0.66 -3.47
N PHE A 306 8.93 -1.14 -2.50
CA PHE A 306 8.79 -2.45 -1.88
C PHE A 306 8.44 -2.26 -0.40
N ILE A 307 7.23 -2.60 -0.01
CA ILE A 307 6.65 -2.29 1.30
C ILE A 307 6.18 -3.57 1.97
N ALA A 308 6.67 -3.85 3.18
CA ALA A 308 6.19 -4.95 3.99
C ALA A 308 4.90 -4.57 4.75
N GLU A 309 3.97 -5.52 4.86
CA GLU A 309 2.76 -5.45 5.69
C GLU A 309 2.68 -6.68 6.60
N THR A 310 3.81 -7.04 7.13
CA THR A 310 3.99 -8.23 7.96
C THR A 310 3.34 -8.08 9.34
N PRO A 311 2.95 -9.17 10.00
CA PRO A 311 2.44 -9.12 11.36
C PRO A 311 3.47 -8.52 12.33
N ILE A 312 3.00 -7.99 13.46
CA ILE A 312 3.82 -7.55 14.58
C ILE A 312 3.49 -8.48 15.76
N ASP A 313 4.13 -9.63 15.80
CA ASP A 313 3.96 -10.63 16.85
C ASP A 313 4.83 -10.26 18.05
N GLU A 314 6.08 -9.82 17.81
CA GLU A 314 7.06 -9.43 18.82
C GLU A 314 7.56 -7.99 18.63
N PRO A 315 8.12 -7.34 19.68
CA PRO A 315 8.78 -6.06 19.55
C PRO A 315 9.91 -6.10 18.51
N LEU A 316 9.99 -5.08 17.65
CA LEU A 316 11.00 -4.93 16.60
C LEU A 316 10.87 -5.89 15.41
N ASP A 317 9.75 -6.61 15.26
CA ASP A 317 9.49 -7.40 14.06
C ASP A 317 9.55 -6.55 12.79
N ASP A 318 9.02 -5.32 12.84
CA ASP A 318 9.13 -4.35 11.75
C ASP A 318 10.59 -4.08 11.36
N LEU A 319 11.48 -3.89 12.35
CA LEU A 319 12.91 -3.69 12.10
C LEU A 319 13.55 -4.93 11.48
N THR A 320 13.17 -6.11 11.95
CA THR A 320 13.67 -7.39 11.43
C THR A 320 13.26 -7.58 9.97
N ASN A 321 11.99 -7.35 9.63
CA ASN A 321 11.49 -7.48 8.26
C ASN A 321 12.14 -6.47 7.30
N VAL A 322 12.22 -5.19 7.70
CA VAL A 322 12.91 -4.16 6.89
C VAL A 322 14.39 -4.49 6.70
N THR A 323 15.08 -4.92 7.75
CA THR A 323 16.50 -5.29 7.69
C THR A 323 16.72 -6.50 6.77
N THR A 324 15.83 -7.50 6.84
CA THR A 324 15.86 -8.66 5.98
C THR A 324 15.72 -8.27 4.51
N LEU A 325 14.70 -7.48 4.15
CA LEU A 325 14.52 -7.01 2.77
C LEU A 325 15.75 -6.22 2.28
N LYS A 326 16.28 -5.32 3.10
CA LYS A 326 17.49 -4.53 2.75
C LYS A 326 18.72 -5.39 2.52
N ALA A 327 18.87 -6.48 3.28
CA ALA A 327 19.99 -7.42 3.13
C ALA A 327 19.92 -8.24 1.83
N LEU A 328 18.75 -8.38 1.23
CA LEU A 328 18.55 -9.09 -0.03
C LEU A 328 18.92 -8.27 -1.28
N VAL A 329 19.01 -6.94 -1.16
CA VAL A 329 19.40 -6.05 -2.27
C VAL A 329 20.87 -6.22 -2.58
N ARG A 330 21.22 -6.46 -3.85
CA ARG A 330 22.61 -6.48 -4.32
C ARG A 330 23.26 -5.11 -4.14
N ARG A 331 24.54 -5.11 -3.78
CA ARG A 331 25.35 -3.90 -3.58
C ARG A 331 25.84 -3.36 -4.92
#